data_44773e1fbb9023432737e98655e4e25f
#
_entry.id   44773e1fbb9023432737e98655e4e25f
#
_cell.length_a   1.000
_cell.length_b   1.000
_cell.length_c   1.000
_cell.angle_alpha   90.00
_cell.angle_beta   90.00
_cell.angle_gamma   90.00
#
_symmetry.space_group_name_H-M   'P 1'
#
loop_
_entity.id
_entity.type
_entity.pdbx_description
1 polymer ?
#
loop_
_entity_poly.entity_id
_entity_poly.type
_entity_poly.pdbx_seq_one_letter_code
_entity_poly.pdbx_strand_id
1 'polypeptide(L)'
;MNRQRALITVFGGKKPDVEDAAFVSPTSAAIGDVTLGAGSSVWYGAVLRAEFEPIVVGAGSNVQDNCTLHVDPGFPVSIGERVSIGHNAVVHGATIEDDCLIGMGATVLNGAVIGAGSLVAAQALVPQGMRVPPGSLVAGVPAKVKRPLTEEEREGVTLNGTHYTELAKAHRAAQEEYGA
;
A
#
# COMPACT_ATOMS: atom_id res chain seq x y z
N MET A 1 -10.17 23.83 18.87
CA MET A 1 -9.17 22.75 18.92
C MET A 1 -8.67 22.51 17.50
N ASN A 2 -7.35 22.43 17.30
CA ASN A 2 -6.79 22.20 15.97
C ASN A 2 -6.97 20.71 15.66
N ARG A 3 -7.86 20.37 14.71
CA ARG A 3 -8.03 18.96 14.29
C ARG A 3 -6.70 18.48 13.72
N GLN A 4 -6.16 17.43 14.30
CA GLN A 4 -4.97 16.76 13.78
C GLN A 4 -5.32 16.18 12.39
N ARG A 5 -4.52 16.54 11.37
CA ARG A 5 -4.70 16.10 9.99
C ARG A 5 -3.43 15.43 9.50
N ALA A 6 -3.57 14.54 8.54
CA ALA A 6 -2.43 13.96 7.83
C ALA A 6 -1.46 15.06 7.34
N LEU A 7 -0.18 14.75 7.33
CA LEU A 7 0.84 15.64 6.77
C LEU A 7 0.79 15.54 5.23
N ILE A 8 0.16 16.53 4.60
CA ILE A 8 0.08 16.63 3.14
C ILE A 8 1.05 17.72 2.70
N THR A 9 2.15 17.34 2.03
CA THR A 9 3.25 18.24 1.70
C THR A 9 3.45 18.36 0.19
N VAL A 10 3.43 19.57 -0.32
CA VAL A 10 3.85 19.87 -1.70
C VAL A 10 5.36 19.72 -1.82
N PHE A 11 5.82 18.97 -2.81
CA PHE A 11 7.23 18.85 -3.14
C PHE A 11 7.42 18.93 -4.66
N GLY A 12 8.42 19.70 -5.11
CA GLY A 12 8.69 19.88 -6.55
C GLY A 12 7.50 20.44 -7.36
N GLY A 13 6.60 21.21 -6.72
CA GLY A 13 5.39 21.76 -7.34
C GLY A 13 4.23 20.76 -7.46
N LYS A 14 4.41 19.51 -7.00
CA LYS A 14 3.38 18.47 -6.99
C LYS A 14 2.75 18.35 -5.60
N LYS A 15 1.42 18.36 -5.55
CA LYS A 15 0.62 18.23 -4.33
C LYS A 15 -0.04 16.84 -4.33
N PRO A 16 0.01 16.11 -3.20
CA PRO A 16 -0.72 14.85 -3.08
C PRO A 16 -2.23 15.04 -3.33
N ASP A 17 -2.78 14.17 -4.17
CA ASP A 17 -4.21 14.01 -4.40
C ASP A 17 -4.73 12.87 -3.52
N VAL A 18 -5.50 13.22 -2.50
CA VAL A 18 -6.01 12.28 -1.49
C VAL A 18 -7.52 12.42 -1.31
N GLU A 19 -8.21 13.15 -2.20
CA GLU A 19 -9.61 13.55 -2.02
C GLU A 19 -10.56 12.36 -2.11
N ASP A 20 -10.28 11.39 -2.97
CA ASP A 20 -11.10 10.20 -3.20
C ASP A 20 -10.87 9.08 -2.18
N ALA A 21 -9.85 9.20 -1.31
CA ALA A 21 -9.55 8.19 -0.30
C ALA A 21 -10.69 8.07 0.73
N ALA A 22 -11.03 6.85 1.12
CA ALA A 22 -12.00 6.59 2.18
C ALA A 22 -11.50 7.04 3.55
N PHE A 23 -10.20 6.88 3.80
CA PHE A 23 -9.58 7.25 5.08
C PHE A 23 -8.10 7.61 4.88
N VAL A 24 -7.68 8.74 5.46
CA VAL A 24 -6.26 9.12 5.59
C VAL A 24 -6.02 9.49 7.06
N SER A 25 -5.22 8.66 7.73
CA SER A 25 -4.94 8.79 9.16
C SER A 25 -4.29 10.14 9.50
N PRO A 26 -4.66 10.77 10.62
CA PRO A 26 -4.03 12.02 11.08
C PRO A 26 -2.52 11.94 11.32
N THR A 27 -1.98 10.73 11.52
CA THR A 27 -0.55 10.52 11.76
C THR A 27 0.21 10.00 10.53
N SER A 28 -0.45 9.88 9.39
CA SER A 28 0.19 9.53 8.12
C SER A 28 0.77 10.75 7.42
N ALA A 29 1.66 10.51 6.44
CA ALA A 29 2.26 11.54 5.62
C ALA A 29 2.19 11.17 4.13
N ALA A 30 1.77 12.14 3.29
CA ALA A 30 1.85 12.05 1.84
C ALA A 30 2.60 13.28 1.31
N ILE A 31 3.70 13.04 0.58
CA ILE A 31 4.64 14.08 0.14
C ILE A 31 4.88 13.94 -1.36
N GLY A 32 4.72 15.04 -2.11
CA GLY A 32 5.02 15.11 -3.55
C GLY A 32 3.94 14.49 -4.42
N ASP A 33 4.32 13.72 -5.44
CA ASP A 33 3.46 13.17 -6.49
C ASP A 33 2.75 11.89 -6.04
N VAL A 34 1.82 12.02 -5.09
CA VAL A 34 1.03 10.91 -4.55
C VAL A 34 -0.40 11.02 -5.01
N THR A 35 -0.99 9.94 -5.53
CA THR A 35 -2.41 9.83 -5.88
C THR A 35 -3.04 8.65 -5.16
N LEU A 36 -4.13 8.91 -4.45
CA LEU A 36 -4.94 7.90 -3.77
C LEU A 36 -6.27 7.71 -4.51
N GLY A 37 -6.51 6.52 -5.02
CA GLY A 37 -7.73 6.15 -5.73
C GLY A 37 -8.97 6.04 -4.84
N ALA A 38 -10.12 5.97 -5.48
CA ALA A 38 -11.42 5.94 -4.81
C ALA A 38 -11.53 4.81 -3.77
N GLY A 39 -11.94 5.15 -2.57
CA GLY A 39 -12.13 4.18 -1.49
C GLY A 39 -10.85 3.59 -0.91
N SER A 40 -9.66 4.04 -1.34
CA SER A 40 -8.38 3.63 -0.74
C SER A 40 -8.24 4.15 0.68
N SER A 41 -7.28 3.59 1.45
CA SER A 41 -7.04 4.04 2.82
C SER A 41 -5.56 4.02 3.19
N VAL A 42 -5.14 5.03 3.98
CA VAL A 42 -3.78 5.17 4.50
C VAL A 42 -3.84 5.26 6.02
N TRP A 43 -3.16 4.34 6.68
CA TRP A 43 -3.30 4.09 8.11
C TRP A 43 -2.23 4.80 8.95
N TYR A 44 -2.25 4.56 10.26
CA TYR A 44 -1.47 5.35 11.22
C TYR A 44 0.04 5.16 11.04
N GLY A 45 0.77 6.27 10.98
CA GLY A 45 2.21 6.27 10.81
C GLY A 45 2.73 5.88 9.42
N ALA A 46 1.85 5.59 8.45
CA ALA A 46 2.29 5.31 7.09
C ALA A 46 2.85 6.56 6.40
N VAL A 47 3.92 6.38 5.61
CA VAL A 47 4.60 7.45 4.87
C VAL A 47 4.67 7.10 3.39
N LEU A 48 4.09 7.97 2.55
CA LEU A 48 4.15 7.91 1.09
C LEU A 48 4.95 9.13 0.61
N ARG A 49 6.19 8.90 0.11
CA ARG A 49 7.11 9.99 -0.22
C ARG A 49 7.60 9.87 -1.67
N ALA A 50 7.13 10.80 -2.51
CA ALA A 50 7.23 10.78 -3.97
C ALA A 50 7.95 12.03 -4.49
N GLU A 51 9.28 12.09 -4.33
CA GLU A 51 10.08 13.23 -4.78
C GLU A 51 10.49 13.13 -6.25
N PHE A 52 10.77 11.93 -6.74
CA PHE A 52 11.35 11.70 -8.06
C PHE A 52 10.34 11.16 -9.06
N GLU A 53 9.59 10.16 -8.66
CA GLU A 53 8.60 9.46 -9.46
C GLU A 53 7.25 9.44 -8.72
N PRO A 54 6.12 9.17 -9.40
CA PRO A 54 4.82 9.11 -8.75
C PRO A 54 4.66 7.87 -7.87
N ILE A 55 3.83 8.03 -6.83
CA ILE A 55 3.21 6.94 -6.08
C ILE A 55 1.72 6.96 -6.38
N VAL A 56 1.21 5.87 -6.96
CA VAL A 56 -0.22 5.70 -7.23
C VAL A 56 -0.75 4.52 -6.43
N VAL A 57 -1.81 4.75 -5.67
CA VAL A 57 -2.53 3.71 -4.91
C VAL A 57 -3.92 3.55 -5.52
N GLY A 58 -4.21 2.39 -6.06
CA GLY A 58 -5.45 2.07 -6.75
C GLY A 58 -6.68 2.01 -5.84
N ALA A 59 -7.85 1.96 -6.46
CA ALA A 59 -9.13 1.97 -5.77
C ALA A 59 -9.30 0.80 -4.79
N GLY A 60 -9.86 1.07 -3.61
CA GLY A 60 -10.11 0.07 -2.58
C GLY A 60 -8.87 -0.53 -1.93
N SER A 61 -7.66 -0.04 -2.26
CA SER A 61 -6.40 -0.52 -1.69
C SER A 61 -6.12 0.12 -0.34
N ASN A 62 -5.37 -0.59 0.53
CA ASN A 62 -5.03 -0.09 1.85
C ASN A 62 -3.52 -0.15 2.10
N VAL A 63 -2.99 0.94 2.65
CA VAL A 63 -1.60 1.06 3.10
C VAL A 63 -1.63 1.11 4.62
N GLN A 64 -1.33 -0.01 5.27
CA GLN A 64 -1.53 -0.21 6.70
C GLN A 64 -0.49 0.53 7.57
N ASP A 65 -0.61 0.37 8.88
CA ASP A 65 0.15 1.16 9.84
C ASP A 65 1.67 1.01 9.64
N ASN A 66 2.38 2.13 9.76
CA ASN A 66 3.83 2.24 9.65
C ASN A 66 4.44 1.73 8.33
N CYS A 67 3.64 1.57 7.26
CA CYS A 67 4.19 1.26 5.96
C CYS A 67 4.99 2.43 5.40
N THR A 68 5.99 2.12 4.58
CA THR A 68 6.75 3.11 3.82
C THR A 68 6.65 2.80 2.32
N LEU A 69 6.12 3.76 1.56
CA LEU A 69 6.15 3.75 0.10
C LEU A 69 7.12 4.85 -0.35
N HIS A 70 8.13 4.47 -1.14
CA HIS A 70 9.14 5.41 -1.62
C HIS A 70 9.60 5.07 -3.03
N VAL A 71 10.19 6.04 -3.69
CA VAL A 71 10.58 6.00 -5.11
C VAL A 71 12.05 6.38 -5.30
N ASP A 72 12.66 5.83 -6.36
CA ASP A 72 13.94 6.30 -6.90
C ASP A 72 13.72 6.79 -8.33
N PRO A 73 14.65 7.58 -8.91
CA PRO A 73 14.59 7.97 -10.31
C PRO A 73 14.44 6.75 -11.25
N GLY A 74 13.37 6.75 -12.07
CA GLY A 74 13.04 5.65 -12.97
C GLY A 74 12.33 4.46 -12.31
N PHE A 75 12.00 4.55 -11.01
CA PHE A 75 11.30 3.50 -10.26
C PHE A 75 10.10 4.07 -9.51
N PRO A 76 8.96 4.28 -10.20
CA PRO A 76 7.70 4.68 -9.56
C PRO A 76 7.15 3.55 -8.68
N VAL A 77 6.24 3.90 -7.77
CA VAL A 77 5.40 2.93 -7.07
C VAL A 77 4.01 2.93 -7.68
N SER A 78 3.59 1.77 -8.16
CA SER A 78 2.25 1.55 -8.69
C SER A 78 1.58 0.42 -7.91
N ILE A 79 0.55 0.77 -7.14
CA ILE A 79 -0.29 -0.18 -6.42
C ILE A 79 -1.62 -0.26 -7.16
N GLY A 80 -2.00 -1.45 -7.59
CA GLY A 80 -3.26 -1.75 -8.26
C GLY A 80 -4.48 -1.56 -7.35
N GLU A 81 -5.61 -2.08 -7.80
CA GLU A 81 -6.86 -2.04 -7.05
C GLU A 81 -6.97 -3.18 -6.03
N ARG A 82 -7.67 -2.95 -4.91
CA ARG A 82 -7.97 -3.95 -3.86
C ARG A 82 -6.72 -4.63 -3.29
N VAL A 83 -5.59 -3.91 -3.29
CA VAL A 83 -4.33 -4.38 -2.73
C VAL A 83 -4.26 -4.07 -1.25
N SER A 84 -3.77 -5.01 -0.46
CA SER A 84 -3.45 -4.79 0.96
C SER A 84 -1.94 -4.74 1.16
N ILE A 85 -1.43 -3.61 1.65
CA ILE A 85 -0.03 -3.46 2.08
C ILE A 85 0.01 -3.58 3.61
N GLY A 86 0.43 -4.74 4.10
CA GLY A 86 0.41 -5.12 5.50
C GLY A 86 1.32 -4.28 6.39
N HIS A 87 0.99 -4.15 7.67
CA HIS A 87 1.69 -3.32 8.65
C HIS A 87 3.22 -3.41 8.56
N ASN A 88 3.91 -2.28 8.67
CA ASN A 88 5.37 -2.17 8.61
C ASN A 88 6.02 -2.65 7.29
N ALA A 89 5.26 -2.88 6.23
CA ALA A 89 5.84 -3.24 4.94
C ALA A 89 6.51 -2.04 4.27
N VAL A 90 7.52 -2.33 3.45
CA VAL A 90 8.22 -1.34 2.62
C VAL A 90 7.98 -1.70 1.16
N VAL A 91 7.44 -0.76 0.37
CA VAL A 91 7.34 -0.86 -1.09
C VAL A 91 8.16 0.26 -1.69
N HIS A 92 9.24 -0.11 -2.35
CA HIS A 92 10.22 0.83 -2.88
C HIS A 92 10.36 0.65 -4.39
N GLY A 93 9.88 1.62 -5.18
CA GLY A 93 10.03 1.63 -6.63
C GLY A 93 9.46 0.39 -7.35
N ALA A 94 8.33 -0.14 -6.92
CA ALA A 94 7.80 -1.43 -7.37
C ALA A 94 6.36 -1.34 -7.88
N THR A 95 5.95 -2.33 -8.66
CA THR A 95 4.56 -2.50 -9.12
C THR A 95 3.91 -3.67 -8.40
N ILE A 96 2.77 -3.42 -7.78
CA ILE A 96 1.91 -4.44 -7.19
C ILE A 96 0.61 -4.42 -7.99
N GLU A 97 0.32 -5.50 -8.71
CA GLU A 97 -0.91 -5.61 -9.49
C GLU A 97 -2.12 -5.84 -8.59
N ASP A 98 -3.32 -5.87 -9.18
CA ASP A 98 -4.60 -5.95 -8.46
C ASP A 98 -4.71 -7.18 -7.54
N ASP A 99 -5.56 -7.06 -6.51
CA ASP A 99 -5.96 -8.16 -5.64
C ASP A 99 -4.77 -8.86 -4.93
N CYS A 100 -3.68 -8.15 -4.65
CA CYS A 100 -2.51 -8.66 -3.95
C CYS A 100 -2.55 -8.39 -2.45
N LEU A 101 -1.89 -9.27 -1.69
CA LEU A 101 -1.57 -9.04 -0.28
C LEU A 101 -0.05 -9.05 -0.07
N ILE A 102 0.49 -7.92 0.37
CA ILE A 102 1.87 -7.80 0.85
C ILE A 102 1.86 -7.98 2.36
N GLY A 103 2.45 -9.07 2.84
CA GLY A 103 2.42 -9.45 4.25
C GLY A 103 3.18 -8.47 5.15
N MET A 104 2.84 -8.47 6.45
CA MET A 104 3.42 -7.59 7.46
C MET A 104 4.94 -7.63 7.46
N GLY A 105 5.58 -6.46 7.45
CA GLY A 105 7.03 -6.32 7.47
C GLY A 105 7.76 -6.80 6.22
N ALA A 106 7.05 -7.16 5.15
CA ALA A 106 7.70 -7.52 3.89
C ALA A 106 8.34 -6.30 3.24
N THR A 107 9.41 -6.51 2.47
CA THR A 107 10.09 -5.49 1.70
C THR A 107 10.06 -5.85 0.22
N VAL A 108 9.58 -4.95 -0.63
CA VAL A 108 9.55 -5.10 -2.08
C VAL A 108 10.43 -4.02 -2.70
N LEU A 109 11.47 -4.43 -3.44
CA LEU A 109 12.52 -3.53 -3.94
C LEU A 109 12.28 -3.07 -5.40
N ASN A 110 13.07 -2.08 -5.83
CA ASN A 110 12.99 -1.38 -7.12
C ASN A 110 12.78 -2.32 -8.31
N GLY A 111 11.82 -1.96 -9.16
CA GLY A 111 11.54 -2.68 -10.40
C GLY A 111 10.92 -4.07 -10.22
N ALA A 112 10.66 -4.51 -8.98
CA ALA A 112 9.92 -5.74 -8.75
C ALA A 112 8.47 -5.57 -9.22
N VAL A 113 7.89 -6.66 -9.75
CA VAL A 113 6.49 -6.72 -10.17
C VAL A 113 5.84 -7.91 -9.48
N ILE A 114 4.82 -7.66 -8.69
CA ILE A 114 4.00 -8.68 -8.05
C ILE A 114 2.74 -8.87 -8.89
N GLY A 115 2.63 -10.01 -9.56
CA GLY A 115 1.48 -10.31 -10.43
C GLY A 115 0.18 -10.47 -9.66
N ALA A 116 -0.92 -10.09 -10.29
CA ALA A 116 -2.26 -10.01 -9.70
C ALA A 116 -2.66 -11.24 -8.87
N GLY A 117 -3.41 -11.03 -7.79
CA GLY A 117 -3.90 -12.09 -6.92
C GLY A 117 -2.80 -12.86 -6.17
N SER A 118 -1.60 -12.26 -5.99
CA SER A 118 -0.49 -12.92 -5.31
C SER A 118 -0.41 -12.53 -3.83
N LEU A 119 0.22 -13.40 -3.06
CA LEU A 119 0.50 -13.23 -1.63
C LEU A 119 2.02 -13.22 -1.42
N VAL A 120 2.54 -12.10 -0.95
CA VAL A 120 3.90 -12.00 -0.40
C VAL A 120 3.81 -12.24 1.11
N ALA A 121 4.47 -13.29 1.59
CA ALA A 121 4.44 -13.68 2.99
C ALA A 121 5.05 -12.59 3.90
N ALA A 122 4.62 -12.56 5.16
CA ALA A 122 5.19 -11.65 6.15
C ALA A 122 6.72 -11.80 6.23
N GLN A 123 7.44 -10.67 6.43
CA GLN A 123 8.89 -10.58 6.52
C GLN A 123 9.66 -11.05 5.27
N ALA A 124 9.01 -11.26 4.14
CA ALA A 124 9.70 -11.61 2.91
C ALA A 124 10.46 -10.41 2.33
N LEU A 125 11.64 -10.66 1.74
CA LEU A 125 12.41 -9.67 1.00
C LEU A 125 12.37 -9.99 -0.50
N VAL A 126 11.51 -9.30 -1.24
CA VAL A 126 11.41 -9.42 -2.71
C VAL A 126 12.54 -8.64 -3.37
N PRO A 127 13.48 -9.32 -4.06
CA PRO A 127 14.64 -8.66 -4.65
C PRO A 127 14.28 -7.69 -5.77
N GLN A 128 15.20 -6.76 -6.02
CA GLN A 128 15.10 -5.82 -7.13
C GLN A 128 14.88 -6.54 -8.48
N GLY A 129 13.95 -6.03 -9.27
CA GLY A 129 13.63 -6.54 -10.59
C GLY A 129 12.95 -7.90 -10.62
N MET A 130 12.63 -8.49 -9.47
CA MET A 130 11.92 -9.78 -9.44
C MET A 130 10.54 -9.67 -10.07
N ARG A 131 10.21 -10.65 -10.94
CA ARG A 131 8.87 -10.77 -11.51
C ARG A 131 8.16 -11.99 -10.94
N VAL A 132 7.06 -11.72 -10.24
CA VAL A 132 6.22 -12.74 -9.64
C VAL A 132 5.03 -13.01 -10.56
N PRO A 133 4.82 -14.26 -10.99
CA PRO A 133 3.63 -14.61 -11.77
C PRO A 133 2.34 -14.39 -10.96
N PRO A 134 1.21 -14.08 -11.63
CA PRO A 134 -0.08 -13.93 -10.95
C PRO A 134 -0.45 -15.16 -10.11
N GLY A 135 -1.18 -14.94 -9.01
CA GLY A 135 -1.71 -15.98 -8.14
C GLY A 135 -0.66 -16.78 -7.38
N SER A 136 0.51 -16.20 -7.11
CA SER A 136 1.65 -16.88 -6.48
C SER A 136 1.77 -16.62 -5.00
N LEU A 137 2.22 -17.63 -4.24
CA LEU A 137 2.80 -17.48 -2.91
C LEU A 137 4.30 -17.17 -3.05
N VAL A 138 4.73 -16.06 -2.48
CA VAL A 138 6.14 -15.62 -2.45
C VAL A 138 6.61 -15.52 -1.00
N ALA A 139 7.74 -16.13 -0.66
CA ALA A 139 8.24 -16.13 0.72
C ALA A 139 9.76 -16.31 0.83
N GLY A 140 10.32 -15.78 1.91
CA GLY A 140 11.73 -15.94 2.32
C GLY A 140 12.58 -14.69 2.17
N VAL A 141 13.84 -14.79 2.59
CA VAL A 141 14.87 -13.74 2.52
C VAL A 141 16.14 -14.38 1.93
N PRO A 142 16.49 -14.12 0.67
CA PRO A 142 15.67 -13.46 -0.35
C PRO A 142 14.43 -14.27 -0.71
N ALA A 143 13.37 -13.58 -1.12
CA ALA A 143 12.10 -14.21 -1.47
C ALA A 143 12.18 -15.00 -2.77
N LYS A 144 11.40 -16.09 -2.83
CA LYS A 144 11.23 -16.92 -4.02
C LYS A 144 9.75 -17.25 -4.19
N VAL A 145 9.30 -17.40 -5.43
CA VAL A 145 8.01 -18.01 -5.72
C VAL A 145 8.02 -19.45 -5.20
N LYS A 146 7.08 -19.79 -4.34
CA LYS A 146 6.97 -21.12 -3.71
C LYS A 146 6.05 -22.03 -4.49
N ARG A 147 4.86 -21.56 -4.82
CA ARG A 147 3.79 -22.28 -5.50
C ARG A 147 2.66 -21.33 -5.88
N PRO A 148 1.69 -21.77 -6.69
CA PRO A 148 0.40 -21.06 -6.78
C PRO A 148 -0.32 -21.02 -5.43
N LEU A 149 -1.16 -20.01 -5.23
CA LEU A 149 -2.05 -19.93 -4.06
C LEU A 149 -3.13 -21.04 -4.13
N THR A 150 -3.52 -21.52 -2.96
CA THR A 150 -4.74 -22.33 -2.81
C THR A 150 -5.97 -21.43 -2.92
N GLU A 151 -7.15 -22.03 -3.10
CA GLU A 151 -8.41 -21.27 -3.13
C GLU A 151 -8.67 -20.56 -1.81
N GLU A 152 -8.45 -21.24 -0.68
CA GLU A 152 -8.58 -20.66 0.66
C GLU A 152 -7.67 -19.43 0.87
N GLU A 153 -6.42 -19.48 0.35
CA GLU A 153 -5.50 -18.35 0.42
C GLU A 153 -5.98 -17.17 -0.42
N ARG A 154 -6.55 -17.42 -1.61
CA ARG A 154 -7.12 -16.37 -2.47
C ARG A 154 -8.32 -15.71 -1.81
N GLU A 155 -9.23 -16.51 -1.24
CA GLU A 155 -10.35 -16.01 -0.46
C GLU A 155 -9.86 -15.15 0.71
N GLY A 156 -8.83 -15.57 1.42
CA GLY A 156 -8.20 -14.83 2.51
C GLY A 156 -7.64 -13.48 2.08
N VAL A 157 -7.00 -13.40 0.90
CA VAL A 157 -6.53 -12.13 0.32
C VAL A 157 -7.70 -11.19 0.05
N THR A 158 -8.77 -11.68 -0.59
CA THR A 158 -9.97 -10.89 -0.90
C THR A 158 -10.68 -10.40 0.37
N LEU A 159 -10.85 -11.28 1.37
CA LEU A 159 -11.48 -10.94 2.64
C LEU A 159 -10.70 -9.86 3.39
N ASN A 160 -9.36 -9.90 3.34
CA ASN A 160 -8.53 -8.88 3.97
C ASN A 160 -8.82 -7.48 3.37
N GLY A 161 -8.85 -7.34 2.04
CA GLY A 161 -9.15 -6.08 1.36
C GLY A 161 -10.55 -5.55 1.74
N THR A 162 -11.56 -6.42 1.72
CA THR A 162 -12.94 -6.07 2.10
C THR A 162 -13.03 -5.60 3.55
N HIS A 163 -12.35 -6.29 4.47
CA HIS A 163 -12.31 -5.91 5.88
C HIS A 163 -11.75 -4.50 6.08
N TYR A 164 -10.65 -4.17 5.41
CA TYR A 164 -10.04 -2.84 5.48
C TYR A 164 -10.91 -1.74 4.89
N THR A 165 -11.72 -2.03 3.89
CA THR A 165 -12.70 -1.08 3.35
C THR A 165 -13.74 -0.69 4.41
N GLU A 166 -14.26 -1.65 5.18
CA GLU A 166 -15.21 -1.36 6.26
C GLU A 166 -14.55 -0.67 7.45
N LEU A 167 -13.35 -1.10 7.83
CA LEU A 167 -12.57 -0.43 8.88
C LEU A 167 -12.29 1.04 8.54
N ALA A 168 -11.94 1.35 7.29
CA ALA A 168 -11.68 2.72 6.84
C ALA A 168 -12.89 3.64 7.09
N LYS A 169 -14.10 3.16 6.77
CA LYS A 169 -15.35 3.90 7.05
C LYS A 169 -15.55 4.12 8.55
N ALA A 170 -15.33 3.09 9.35
CA ALA A 170 -15.50 3.16 10.81
C ALA A 170 -14.48 4.14 11.44
N HIS A 171 -13.22 4.09 11.03
CA HIS A 171 -12.18 5.01 11.53
C HIS A 171 -12.43 6.46 11.09
N ARG A 172 -12.91 6.67 9.86
CA ARG A 172 -13.31 8.00 9.40
C ARG A 172 -14.45 8.57 10.26
N ALA A 173 -15.49 7.78 10.49
CA ALA A 173 -16.62 8.19 11.34
C ALA A 173 -16.16 8.53 12.77
N ALA A 174 -15.31 7.69 13.36
CA ALA A 174 -14.76 7.95 14.70
C ALA A 174 -13.89 9.22 14.73
N GLN A 175 -13.12 9.49 13.67
CA GLN A 175 -12.32 10.70 13.56
C GLN A 175 -13.21 11.95 13.42
N GLU A 176 -14.34 11.85 12.72
CA GLU A 176 -15.30 12.95 12.58
C GLU A 176 -16.01 13.25 13.92
N GLU A 177 -16.32 12.21 14.70
CA GLU A 177 -17.03 12.31 15.98
C GLU A 177 -16.12 12.72 17.14
N TYR A 178 -14.94 12.09 17.26
CA TYR A 178 -14.06 12.23 18.44
C TYR A 178 -12.70 12.87 18.11
N GLY A 179 -12.38 13.04 16.84
CA GLY A 179 -11.12 13.63 16.41
C GLY A 179 -11.01 15.08 16.82
N ALA A 180 -10.13 15.34 17.79
CA ALA A 180 -9.85 16.66 18.30
C ALA A 180 -9.11 17.53 17.27
#